data_c170fe6f04eb0ab7ec9fe775c2ed7c68
#
_entry.id   c170fe6f04eb0ab7ec9fe775c2ed7c68
#
_cell.length_a   1.000
_cell.length_b   1.000
_cell.length_c   1.000
_cell.angle_alpha   90.00
_cell.angle_beta   90.00
_cell.angle_gamma   90.00
#
_symmetry.space_group_name_H-M   'P 1'
#
loop_
_entity.id
_entity.type
_entity.pdbx_description
1 polymer ?
#
loop_
_entity_poly.entity_id
_entity_poly.type
_entity_poly.pdbx_seq_one_letter_code
_entity_poly.pdbx_strand_id
1 'polypeptide(L)'
;MNILAFNGSPRRAGNTTHLLREFLRGAREAGARAEELVAEELNLKYCRGCLRCNVLKRCSIKGDDWEAVSQKILKADALVFASPIYFPHLTAPLKKLLDRFRSFIHVQITEQGLRHTPWQPWQKHFVLLLSLGSSNDDDAQPVLDLFNFLGRVLGTGTSVSSIIGTRLAVVNQLTMDAEKLRALYPKIGLPETRAKEDCERNQALLRNCYELGKELATAETLNQGR
;
A
#
# COMPACT_ATOMS: atom_id res chain seq x y z
N MET A 1 0.20 17.00 -7.65
CA MET A 1 -0.11 15.56 -7.48
C MET A 1 -1.00 15.33 -6.26
N ASN A 2 -2.03 14.48 -6.39
CA ASN A 2 -2.89 14.05 -5.28
C ASN A 2 -2.55 12.60 -4.91
N ILE A 3 -2.12 12.37 -3.69
CA ILE A 3 -1.76 11.05 -3.17
C ILE A 3 -2.80 10.61 -2.15
N LEU A 4 -3.36 9.43 -2.31
CA LEU A 4 -4.22 8.79 -1.32
C LEU A 4 -3.51 7.56 -0.76
N ALA A 5 -3.23 7.58 0.54
CA ALA A 5 -2.55 6.51 1.23
C ALA A 5 -3.50 5.72 2.13
N PHE A 6 -3.40 4.40 2.08
CA PHE A 6 -4.13 3.47 2.94
C PHE A 6 -3.15 2.81 3.91
N ASN A 7 -3.30 3.16 5.19
CA ASN A 7 -2.53 2.54 6.26
C ASN A 7 -3.26 1.28 6.76
N GLY A 8 -2.73 0.11 6.46
CA GLY A 8 -3.25 -1.17 6.89
C GLY A 8 -2.66 -1.69 8.20
N SER A 9 -1.78 -0.91 8.85
CA SER A 9 -1.23 -1.31 10.14
C SER A 9 -2.25 -1.12 11.25
N PRO A 10 -2.52 -2.15 12.07
CA PRO A 10 -3.34 -2.00 13.28
C PRO A 10 -2.60 -1.26 14.40
N ARG A 11 -1.30 -0.99 14.22
CA ARG A 11 -0.45 -0.36 15.22
C ARG A 11 -0.13 1.07 14.80
N ARG A 12 -0.61 2.07 15.54
CA ARG A 12 -0.35 3.51 15.24
C ARG A 12 1.13 3.89 15.22
N ALA A 13 1.97 3.20 15.99
CA ALA A 13 3.43 3.32 16.00
C ALA A 13 4.12 2.06 15.42
N GLY A 14 3.47 1.38 14.48
CA GLY A 14 4.01 0.21 13.81
C GLY A 14 5.09 0.58 12.78
N ASN A 15 5.93 -0.38 12.43
CA ASN A 15 7.01 -0.20 11.45
C ASN A 15 6.45 0.26 10.09
N THR A 16 5.36 -0.33 9.63
CA THR A 16 4.64 0.08 8.42
C THR A 16 4.22 1.56 8.47
N THR A 17 3.71 2.01 9.61
CA THR A 17 3.28 3.41 9.78
C THR A 17 4.47 4.37 9.71
N HIS A 18 5.65 3.97 10.19
CA HIS A 18 6.87 4.77 10.06
C HIS A 18 7.31 4.87 8.59
N LEU A 19 7.29 3.77 7.82
CA LEU A 19 7.57 3.81 6.38
C LEU A 19 6.63 4.78 5.67
N LEU A 20 5.32 4.66 5.94
CA LEU A 20 4.31 5.53 5.32
C LEU A 20 4.51 7.00 5.68
N ARG A 21 4.80 7.32 6.94
CA ARG A 21 5.03 8.71 7.37
C ARG A 21 6.21 9.35 6.65
N GLU A 22 7.31 8.61 6.49
CA GLU A 22 8.48 9.14 5.76
C GLU A 22 8.16 9.33 4.27
N PHE A 23 7.47 8.41 3.64
CA PHE A 23 7.00 8.57 2.27
C PHE A 23 6.13 9.83 2.12
N LEU A 24 5.11 9.98 2.98
CA LEU A 24 4.21 11.13 2.92
C LEU A 24 4.91 12.45 3.25
N ARG A 25 5.94 12.42 4.11
CA ARG A 25 6.77 13.58 4.39
C ARG A 25 7.51 14.04 3.14
N GLY A 26 8.23 13.13 2.46
CA GLY A 26 8.94 13.44 1.22
C GLY A 26 8.01 13.95 0.12
N ALA A 27 6.85 13.33 -0.05
CA ALA A 27 5.86 13.74 -1.03
C ALA A 27 5.30 15.15 -0.75
N ARG A 28 4.98 15.46 0.51
CA ARG A 28 4.46 16.79 0.90
C ARG A 28 5.51 17.90 0.76
N GLU A 29 6.76 17.63 1.13
CA GLU A 29 7.86 18.57 0.95
C GLU A 29 8.13 18.88 -0.53
N ALA A 30 7.83 17.93 -1.43
CA ALA A 30 7.87 18.13 -2.88
C ALA A 30 6.56 18.72 -3.46
N GLY A 31 5.62 19.17 -2.61
CA GLY A 31 4.41 19.89 -3.02
C GLY A 31 3.18 19.00 -3.33
N ALA A 32 3.22 17.69 -3.08
CA ALA A 32 2.05 16.84 -3.25
C ALA A 32 1.00 17.09 -2.16
N ARG A 33 -0.28 16.99 -2.53
CA ARG A 33 -1.40 16.88 -1.59
C ARG A 33 -1.56 15.40 -1.22
N ALA A 34 -1.26 15.06 0.03
CA ALA A 34 -1.29 13.68 0.49
C ALA A 34 -2.26 13.49 1.66
N GLU A 35 -3.23 12.61 1.47
CA GLU A 35 -4.22 12.19 2.48
C GLU A 35 -3.92 10.76 2.92
N GLU A 36 -4.02 10.48 4.23
CA GLU A 36 -3.91 9.14 4.81
C GLU A 36 -5.27 8.69 5.33
N LEU A 37 -5.68 7.48 4.99
CA LEU A 37 -6.83 6.78 5.55
C LEU A 37 -6.34 5.52 6.26
N VAL A 38 -6.70 5.37 7.54
CA VAL A 38 -6.42 4.15 8.31
C VAL A 38 -7.47 3.11 7.96
N ALA A 39 -7.04 2.00 7.35
CA ALA A 39 -7.98 1.01 6.78
C ALA A 39 -8.89 0.36 7.84
N GLU A 40 -8.42 0.21 9.07
CA GLU A 40 -9.19 -0.32 10.20
C GLU A 40 -10.31 0.63 10.65
N GLU A 41 -10.10 1.94 10.52
CA GLU A 41 -11.07 2.97 10.93
C GLU A 41 -12.18 3.17 9.89
N LEU A 42 -12.02 2.62 8.67
CA LEU A 42 -13.03 2.71 7.62
C LEU A 42 -14.19 1.72 7.89
N ASN A 43 -15.39 2.27 8.02
CA ASN A 43 -16.60 1.47 8.08
C ASN A 43 -16.95 0.94 6.67
N LEU A 44 -16.31 -0.14 6.25
CA LEU A 44 -16.57 -0.78 4.97
C LEU A 44 -17.29 -2.12 5.16
N LYS A 45 -18.33 -2.37 4.38
CA LYS A 45 -18.96 -3.69 4.26
C LYS A 45 -18.19 -4.52 3.25
N TYR A 46 -18.20 -5.85 3.43
CA TYR A 46 -17.55 -6.78 2.50
C TYR A 46 -18.19 -6.76 1.11
N CYS A 47 -17.39 -6.94 0.08
CA CYS A 47 -17.90 -7.21 -1.26
C CYS A 47 -18.67 -8.54 -1.26
N ARG A 48 -19.89 -8.55 -1.78
CA ARG A 48 -20.76 -9.73 -1.81
C ARG A 48 -20.67 -10.50 -3.14
N GLY A 49 -19.82 -10.09 -4.05
CA GLY A 49 -19.73 -10.71 -5.39
C GLY A 49 -21.03 -10.62 -6.22
N CYS A 50 -21.91 -9.70 -5.91
CA CYS A 50 -23.28 -9.61 -6.49
C CYS A 50 -23.30 -9.13 -7.95
N LEU A 51 -22.20 -8.75 -8.54
CA LEU A 51 -22.00 -8.28 -9.92
C LEU A 51 -22.85 -7.06 -10.35
N ARG A 52 -23.62 -6.47 -9.43
CA ARG A 52 -24.48 -5.30 -9.75
C ARG A 52 -23.67 -4.09 -10.25
N CYS A 53 -22.40 -4.00 -9.90
CA CYS A 53 -21.49 -2.99 -10.41
C CYS A 53 -21.24 -3.12 -11.91
N ASN A 54 -21.41 -4.30 -12.52
CA ASN A 54 -21.35 -4.47 -13.97
C ASN A 54 -22.43 -3.67 -14.73
N VAL A 55 -23.57 -3.39 -14.09
CA VAL A 55 -24.67 -2.62 -14.66
C VAL A 55 -24.63 -1.17 -14.19
N LEU A 56 -24.43 -0.98 -12.85
CA LEU A 56 -24.53 0.33 -12.24
C LEU A 56 -23.26 1.19 -12.41
N LYS A 57 -22.16 0.60 -12.88
CA LYS A 57 -20.79 1.21 -12.94
C LYS A 57 -20.31 1.78 -11.60
N ARG A 58 -20.90 1.31 -10.51
CA ARG A 58 -20.56 1.66 -9.12
C ARG A 58 -21.00 0.56 -8.18
N CYS A 59 -20.50 0.55 -6.96
CA CYS A 59 -20.95 -0.42 -5.97
C CYS A 59 -22.40 -0.16 -5.56
N SER A 60 -23.17 -1.26 -5.43
CA SER A 60 -24.57 -1.20 -4.99
C SER A 60 -24.75 -1.26 -3.47
N ILE A 61 -23.68 -1.59 -2.73
CA ILE A 61 -23.72 -1.62 -1.26
C ILE A 61 -23.75 -0.19 -0.74
N LYS A 62 -24.67 0.09 0.16
CA LYS A 62 -24.92 1.40 0.74
C LYS A 62 -24.74 1.37 2.27
N GLY A 63 -24.65 2.58 2.87
CA GLY A 63 -24.53 2.75 4.33
C GLY A 63 -23.17 2.30 4.86
N ASP A 64 -22.12 2.61 4.11
CA ASP A 64 -20.72 2.45 4.46
C ASP A 64 -19.89 3.56 3.79
N ASP A 65 -18.59 3.65 4.10
CA ASP A 65 -17.72 4.72 3.63
C ASP A 65 -17.28 4.56 2.17
N TRP A 66 -17.67 3.46 1.50
CA TRP A 66 -17.16 3.16 0.15
C TRP A 66 -17.42 4.25 -0.87
N GLU A 67 -18.59 4.89 -0.83
CA GLU A 67 -18.91 5.93 -1.82
C GLU A 67 -17.92 7.09 -1.72
N ALA A 68 -17.66 7.59 -0.52
CA ALA A 68 -16.69 8.66 -0.29
C ALA A 68 -15.25 8.22 -0.62
N VAL A 69 -14.85 7.03 -0.16
CA VAL A 69 -13.51 6.47 -0.42
C VAL A 69 -13.28 6.25 -1.92
N SER A 70 -14.28 5.70 -2.64
CA SER A 70 -14.17 5.47 -4.08
C SER A 70 -13.97 6.76 -4.88
N GLN A 71 -14.62 7.85 -4.49
CA GLN A 71 -14.40 9.15 -5.12
C GLN A 71 -13.00 9.69 -4.89
N LYS A 72 -12.43 9.50 -3.68
CA LYS A 72 -11.04 9.87 -3.38
C LYS A 72 -10.08 9.03 -4.21
N ILE A 73 -10.32 7.71 -4.33
CA ILE A 73 -9.52 6.80 -5.16
C ILE A 73 -9.52 7.27 -6.62
N LEU A 74 -10.68 7.63 -7.17
CA LEU A 74 -10.77 8.07 -8.57
C LEU A 74 -10.02 9.39 -8.81
N LYS A 75 -10.01 10.31 -7.85
CA LYS A 75 -9.34 11.62 -7.95
C LYS A 75 -7.84 11.59 -7.66
N ALA A 76 -7.35 10.54 -7.02
CA ALA A 76 -5.93 10.41 -6.71
C ALA A 76 -5.12 10.08 -7.96
N ASP A 77 -3.92 10.65 -8.06
CA ASP A 77 -2.93 10.35 -9.09
C ASP A 77 -2.10 9.13 -8.67
N ALA A 78 -1.85 8.99 -7.36
CA ALA A 78 -1.19 7.83 -6.79
C ALA A 78 -1.96 7.25 -5.60
N LEU A 79 -1.91 5.92 -5.48
CA LEU A 79 -2.47 5.15 -4.37
C LEU A 79 -1.34 4.43 -3.63
N VAL A 80 -1.19 4.73 -2.35
CA VAL A 80 -0.18 4.10 -1.49
C VAL A 80 -0.85 3.08 -0.58
N PHE A 81 -0.33 1.86 -0.55
CA PHE A 81 -0.80 0.79 0.31
C PHE A 81 0.31 0.39 1.27
N ALA A 82 0.20 0.79 2.52
CA ALA A 82 1.14 0.45 3.56
C ALA A 82 0.57 -0.69 4.42
N SER A 83 1.27 -1.83 4.49
CA SER A 83 0.78 -3.02 5.20
C SER A 83 1.89 -3.80 5.89
N PRO A 84 1.70 -4.26 7.13
CA PRO A 84 2.43 -5.42 7.57
C PRO A 84 1.96 -6.64 6.77
N ILE A 85 2.85 -7.61 6.55
CA ILE A 85 2.51 -8.87 5.88
C ILE A 85 2.17 -9.91 6.93
N TYR A 86 0.93 -10.41 6.85
CA TYR A 86 0.41 -11.50 7.68
C TYR A 86 0.00 -12.66 6.77
N PHE A 87 0.55 -13.88 7.03
CA PHE A 87 0.29 -15.06 6.19
C PHE A 87 0.43 -14.71 4.69
N PRO A 88 1.64 -14.43 4.24
CA PRO A 88 2.10 -13.77 3.00
C PRO A 88 1.07 -12.88 2.28
N HIS A 89 0.29 -12.11 3.02
CA HIS A 89 -0.72 -11.23 2.42
C HIS A 89 -0.91 -9.92 3.20
N LEU A 90 -1.68 -9.00 2.62
CA LEU A 90 -2.13 -7.77 3.27
C LEU A 90 -3.00 -8.05 4.49
N THR A 91 -3.09 -7.09 5.39
CA THR A 91 -4.05 -7.13 6.50
C THR A 91 -5.50 -7.20 6.01
N ALA A 92 -6.36 -7.83 6.80
CA ALA A 92 -7.78 -8.00 6.48
C ALA A 92 -8.52 -6.68 6.17
N PRO A 93 -8.29 -5.55 6.88
CA PRO A 93 -8.89 -4.27 6.52
C PRO A 93 -8.53 -3.79 5.12
N LEU A 94 -7.26 -3.92 4.71
CA LEU A 94 -6.84 -3.57 3.34
C LEU A 94 -7.42 -4.53 2.30
N LYS A 95 -7.47 -5.82 2.59
CA LYS A 95 -8.09 -6.79 1.67
C LYS A 95 -9.57 -6.51 1.49
N LYS A 96 -10.28 -6.16 2.56
CA LYS A 96 -11.69 -5.71 2.51
C LYS A 96 -11.88 -4.49 1.60
N LEU A 97 -10.96 -3.53 1.66
CA LEU A 97 -10.94 -2.36 0.77
C LEU A 97 -10.72 -2.77 -0.69
N LEU A 98 -9.69 -3.60 -0.96
CA LEU A 98 -9.34 -4.04 -2.31
C LEU A 98 -10.45 -4.85 -2.98
N ASP A 99 -11.19 -5.68 -2.24
CA ASP A 99 -12.32 -6.42 -2.79
C ASP A 99 -13.43 -5.48 -3.35
N ARG A 100 -13.52 -4.27 -2.82
CA ARG A 100 -14.47 -3.26 -3.32
C ARG A 100 -13.99 -2.60 -4.63
N PHE A 101 -12.70 -2.70 -5.00
CA PHE A 101 -12.16 -2.26 -6.30
C PHE A 101 -12.86 -2.97 -7.47
N ARG A 102 -13.47 -4.12 -7.20
CA ARG A 102 -14.37 -4.81 -8.15
C ARG A 102 -15.40 -3.85 -8.78
N SER A 103 -15.79 -2.78 -8.10
CA SER A 103 -16.74 -1.80 -8.62
C SER A 103 -16.17 -0.84 -9.68
N PHE A 104 -14.86 -0.81 -9.89
CA PHE A 104 -14.20 0.01 -10.89
C PHE A 104 -14.06 -0.69 -12.25
N ILE A 105 -14.41 -1.97 -12.34
CA ILE A 105 -14.24 -2.80 -13.52
C ILE A 105 -15.54 -3.52 -13.89
N HIS A 106 -15.76 -3.71 -15.20
CA HIS A 106 -16.68 -4.69 -15.73
C HIS A 106 -15.99 -6.05 -15.79
N VAL A 107 -16.64 -7.10 -15.33
CA VAL A 107 -16.13 -8.47 -15.46
C VAL A 107 -17.10 -9.27 -16.28
N GLN A 108 -16.60 -9.90 -17.34
CA GLN A 108 -17.32 -10.79 -18.22
C GLN A 108 -16.73 -12.20 -18.13
N ILE A 109 -17.58 -13.20 -18.01
CA ILE A 109 -17.19 -14.60 -18.11
C ILE A 109 -17.11 -14.94 -19.60
N THR A 110 -15.99 -15.51 -20.03
CA THR A 110 -15.77 -16.00 -21.40
C THR A 110 -15.34 -17.46 -21.36
N GLU A 111 -15.31 -18.12 -22.49
CA GLU A 111 -14.84 -19.52 -22.59
C GLU A 111 -13.36 -19.65 -22.18
N GLN A 112 -12.56 -18.59 -22.33
CA GLN A 112 -11.13 -18.56 -21.97
C GLN A 112 -10.86 -18.04 -20.55
N GLY A 113 -11.92 -17.75 -19.75
CA GLY A 113 -11.80 -17.23 -18.38
C GLY A 113 -12.51 -15.90 -18.17
N LEU A 114 -11.92 -15.02 -17.39
CA LEU A 114 -12.51 -13.72 -17.06
C LEU A 114 -11.88 -12.60 -17.88
N ARG A 115 -12.73 -11.81 -18.54
CA ARG A 115 -12.33 -10.52 -19.14
C ARG A 115 -12.63 -9.40 -18.14
N HIS A 116 -11.61 -8.61 -17.86
CA HIS A 116 -11.71 -7.42 -17.01
C HIS A 116 -11.59 -6.17 -17.88
N THR A 117 -12.55 -5.24 -17.76
CA THR A 117 -12.53 -3.99 -18.49
C THR A 117 -12.81 -2.86 -17.50
N PRO A 118 -11.88 -1.94 -17.23
CA PRO A 118 -12.12 -0.81 -16.35
C PRO A 118 -13.17 0.12 -16.94
N TRP A 119 -14.00 0.75 -16.09
CA TRP A 119 -14.96 1.75 -16.54
C TRP A 119 -14.30 2.97 -17.18
N GLN A 120 -13.11 3.30 -16.68
CA GLN A 120 -12.15 4.22 -17.26
C GLN A 120 -10.75 3.69 -17.02
N PRO A 121 -9.85 3.71 -18.00
CA PRO A 121 -8.46 3.28 -17.81
C PRO A 121 -7.77 4.17 -16.77
N TRP A 122 -7.01 3.56 -15.88
CA TRP A 122 -6.22 4.28 -14.88
C TRP A 122 -4.81 4.55 -15.40
N GLN A 123 -4.33 5.74 -15.07
CA GLN A 123 -2.92 6.15 -15.23
C GLN A 123 -2.40 6.53 -13.84
N LYS A 124 -2.47 5.59 -12.90
CA LYS A 124 -2.14 5.84 -11.50
C LYS A 124 -0.87 5.11 -11.10
N HIS A 125 -0.15 5.69 -10.14
CA HIS A 125 0.96 5.00 -9.50
C HIS A 125 0.45 4.22 -8.28
N PHE A 126 0.80 2.92 -8.20
CA PHE A 126 0.65 2.12 -6.99
C PHE A 126 1.98 2.08 -6.26
N VAL A 127 1.97 2.43 -4.98
CA VAL A 127 3.13 2.34 -4.10
C VAL A 127 2.82 1.38 -2.97
N LEU A 128 3.68 0.39 -2.78
CA LEU A 128 3.58 -0.61 -1.73
C LEU A 128 4.67 -0.39 -0.69
N LEU A 129 4.28 -0.14 0.55
CA LEU A 129 5.19 -0.02 1.68
C LEU A 129 4.92 -1.18 2.64
N LEU A 130 5.75 -2.22 2.56
CA LEU A 130 5.49 -3.49 3.21
C LEU A 130 6.49 -3.74 4.35
N SER A 131 6.03 -4.24 5.49
CA SER A 131 6.87 -4.65 6.60
C SER A 131 6.61 -6.10 6.97
N LEU A 132 7.68 -6.89 7.11
CA LEU A 132 7.64 -8.31 7.42
C LEU A 132 8.39 -8.59 8.72
N GLY A 133 7.88 -9.52 9.51
CA GLY A 133 8.64 -10.12 10.62
C GLY A 133 9.71 -11.10 10.13
N SER A 134 9.48 -11.75 9.00
CA SER A 134 10.40 -12.66 8.32
C SER A 134 11.67 -11.95 7.85
N SER A 135 12.74 -12.72 7.67
CA SER A 135 13.98 -12.29 7.00
C SER A 135 13.94 -12.49 5.48
N ASN A 136 12.94 -13.20 4.97
CA ASN A 136 12.75 -13.49 3.56
C ASN A 136 11.76 -12.48 2.96
N ASP A 137 12.17 -11.69 1.97
CA ASP A 137 11.36 -10.71 1.25
C ASP A 137 10.40 -11.36 0.23
N ASP A 138 10.69 -12.60 -0.23
CA ASP A 138 9.78 -13.38 -1.07
C ASP A 138 8.40 -13.61 -0.40
N ASP A 139 8.33 -13.53 0.93
CA ASP A 139 7.05 -13.61 1.64
C ASP A 139 6.08 -12.47 1.27
N ALA A 140 6.57 -11.41 0.61
CA ALA A 140 5.75 -10.33 0.07
C ALA A 140 5.29 -10.58 -1.38
N GLN A 141 5.84 -11.60 -2.08
CA GLN A 141 5.58 -11.84 -3.50
C GLN A 141 4.09 -11.96 -3.84
N PRO A 142 3.24 -12.67 -3.05
CA PRO A 142 1.81 -12.74 -3.34
C PRO A 142 1.11 -11.38 -3.36
N VAL A 143 1.59 -10.42 -2.57
CA VAL A 143 1.08 -9.05 -2.58
C VAL A 143 1.55 -8.29 -3.82
N LEU A 144 2.81 -8.45 -4.21
CA LEU A 144 3.32 -7.86 -5.44
C LEU A 144 2.55 -8.37 -6.67
N ASP A 145 2.31 -9.66 -6.75
CA ASP A 145 1.55 -10.30 -7.83
C ASP A 145 0.09 -9.79 -7.89
N LEU A 146 -0.55 -9.61 -6.73
CA LEU A 146 -1.88 -9.04 -6.65
C LEU A 146 -1.91 -7.62 -7.23
N PHE A 147 -0.95 -6.75 -6.88
CA PHE A 147 -0.94 -5.38 -7.37
C PHE A 147 -0.52 -5.28 -8.84
N ASN A 148 0.37 -6.14 -9.31
CA ASN A 148 0.66 -6.28 -10.74
C ASN A 148 -0.59 -6.73 -11.52
N PHE A 149 -1.37 -7.65 -10.98
CA PHE A 149 -2.65 -8.03 -11.57
C PHE A 149 -3.64 -6.85 -11.57
N LEU A 150 -3.82 -6.15 -10.45
CA LEU A 150 -4.70 -4.97 -10.36
C LEU A 150 -4.29 -3.88 -11.35
N GLY A 151 -2.98 -3.62 -11.48
CA GLY A 151 -2.46 -2.67 -12.46
C GLY A 151 -2.88 -3.02 -13.89
N ARG A 152 -2.75 -4.29 -14.28
CA ARG A 152 -3.15 -4.75 -15.62
C ARG A 152 -4.66 -4.62 -15.87
N VAL A 153 -5.49 -4.93 -14.87
CA VAL A 153 -6.96 -4.93 -15.06
C VAL A 153 -7.61 -3.55 -14.89
N LEU A 154 -6.94 -2.61 -14.25
CA LEU A 154 -7.43 -1.24 -14.05
C LEU A 154 -6.95 -0.27 -15.12
N GLY A 155 -5.79 -0.52 -15.72
CA GLY A 155 -5.30 0.31 -16.83
C GLY A 155 -3.83 0.05 -17.15
N THR A 156 -3.49 0.13 -18.42
CA THR A 156 -2.13 -0.13 -18.92
C THR A 156 -1.11 0.94 -18.51
N GLY A 157 -1.56 2.10 -18.06
CA GLY A 157 -0.70 3.18 -17.56
C GLY A 157 -0.40 3.09 -16.06
N THR A 158 -0.83 2.02 -15.39
CA THR A 158 -0.56 1.85 -13.95
C THR A 158 0.83 1.28 -13.73
N SER A 159 1.66 1.98 -12.96
CA SER A 159 2.96 1.48 -12.48
C SER A 159 2.86 1.02 -11.02
N VAL A 160 3.75 0.12 -10.63
CA VAL A 160 3.84 -0.38 -9.24
C VAL A 160 5.27 -0.22 -8.75
N SER A 161 5.43 0.51 -7.65
CA SER A 161 6.70 0.64 -6.91
C SER A 161 6.55 0.02 -5.53
N SER A 162 7.60 -0.59 -5.00
CA SER A 162 7.54 -1.20 -3.67
C SER A 162 8.80 -0.95 -2.85
N ILE A 163 8.61 -0.81 -1.53
CA ILE A 163 9.67 -0.87 -0.52
C ILE A 163 9.27 -1.93 0.49
N ILE A 164 10.17 -2.89 0.72
CA ILE A 164 9.96 -4.03 1.60
C ILE A 164 10.96 -3.99 2.73
N GLY A 165 10.47 -3.92 3.97
CA GLY A 165 11.30 -4.02 5.18
C GLY A 165 11.14 -5.38 5.86
N THR A 166 12.22 -6.13 5.99
CA THR A 166 12.29 -7.45 6.64
C THR A 166 12.77 -7.36 8.08
N ARG A 167 12.55 -8.42 8.87
CA ARG A 167 12.93 -8.51 10.31
C ARG A 167 12.35 -7.37 11.17
N LEU A 168 11.10 -6.98 10.89
CA LEU A 168 10.38 -5.89 11.54
C LEU A 168 9.15 -6.41 12.32
N ALA A 169 9.38 -7.34 13.25
CA ALA A 169 8.30 -8.00 14.01
C ALA A 169 7.79 -7.17 15.21
N VAL A 170 8.66 -6.37 15.81
CA VAL A 170 8.38 -5.65 17.06
C VAL A 170 8.04 -4.19 16.78
N VAL A 171 7.12 -3.63 17.59
CA VAL A 171 6.69 -2.22 17.48
C VAL A 171 7.91 -1.29 17.61
N ASN A 172 7.96 -0.26 16.76
CA ASN A 172 9.04 0.72 16.69
C ASN A 172 10.43 0.15 16.35
N GLN A 173 10.55 -1.11 15.97
CA GLN A 173 11.84 -1.72 15.66
C GLN A 173 12.60 -0.96 14.56
N LEU A 174 11.88 -0.45 13.59
CA LEU A 174 12.43 0.34 12.48
C LEU A 174 13.15 1.63 12.93
N THR A 175 12.75 2.20 14.05
CA THR A 175 13.31 3.46 14.59
C THR A 175 14.28 3.26 15.76
N MET A 176 14.55 2.01 16.15
CA MET A 176 15.49 1.70 17.21
C MET A 176 16.93 1.93 16.77
N ASP A 177 17.74 2.47 17.68
CA ASP A 177 19.19 2.52 17.53
C ASP A 177 19.81 1.12 17.71
N ALA A 178 21.11 1.00 17.41
CA ALA A 178 21.82 -0.27 17.46
C ALA A 178 21.86 -0.89 18.87
N GLU A 179 21.86 -0.08 19.94
CA GLU A 179 21.89 -0.58 21.32
C GLU A 179 20.55 -1.22 21.70
N LYS A 180 19.44 -0.56 21.36
CA LYS A 180 18.08 -1.10 21.57
C LYS A 180 17.85 -2.35 20.76
N LEU A 181 18.30 -2.39 19.49
CA LEU A 181 18.24 -3.59 18.68
C LEU A 181 19.07 -4.73 19.26
N ARG A 182 20.28 -4.46 19.76
CA ARG A 182 21.14 -5.45 20.43
C ARG A 182 20.44 -6.06 21.65
N ALA A 183 19.80 -5.24 22.47
CA ALA A 183 19.05 -5.70 23.64
C ALA A 183 17.75 -6.46 23.29
N LEU A 184 17.17 -6.19 22.13
CA LEU A 184 15.94 -6.82 21.64
C LEU A 184 16.19 -8.19 21.02
N TYR A 185 17.24 -8.33 20.20
CA TYR A 185 17.44 -9.45 19.29
C TYR A 185 17.48 -10.83 19.96
N PRO A 186 18.17 -11.05 21.09
CA PRO A 186 18.11 -12.34 21.77
C PRO A 186 16.70 -12.73 22.20
N LYS A 187 15.84 -11.76 22.54
CA LYS A 187 14.45 -11.98 22.98
C LYS A 187 13.54 -12.44 21.85
N ILE A 188 13.94 -12.22 20.60
CA ILE A 188 13.18 -12.59 19.39
C ILE A 188 13.91 -13.60 18.51
N GLY A 189 14.97 -14.24 19.04
CA GLY A 189 15.70 -15.29 18.35
C GLY A 189 16.66 -14.80 17.25
N LEU A 190 17.07 -13.53 17.27
CA LEU A 190 18.07 -12.98 16.37
C LEU A 190 19.43 -12.80 17.08
N PRO A 191 20.56 -12.95 16.37
CA PRO A 191 21.87 -12.70 16.94
C PRO A 191 22.12 -11.20 17.15
N GLU A 192 22.70 -10.83 18.30
CA GLU A 192 23.05 -9.44 18.64
C GLU A 192 23.98 -8.78 17.62
N THR A 193 24.82 -9.58 16.95
CA THR A 193 25.79 -9.11 15.96
C THR A 193 25.13 -8.41 14.76
N ARG A 194 23.84 -8.70 14.47
CA ARG A 194 23.10 -8.04 13.42
C ARG A 194 22.59 -6.65 13.74
N ALA A 195 22.63 -6.25 15.03
CA ALA A 195 21.98 -5.00 15.47
C ALA A 195 22.49 -3.75 14.75
N LYS A 196 23.79 -3.67 14.48
CA LYS A 196 24.39 -2.52 13.77
C LYS A 196 23.97 -2.50 12.31
N GLU A 197 24.12 -3.61 11.60
CA GLU A 197 23.71 -3.76 10.18
C GLU A 197 22.22 -3.45 10.00
N ASP A 198 21.36 -4.02 10.85
CA ASP A 198 19.92 -3.81 10.75
C ASP A 198 19.52 -2.38 11.15
N CYS A 199 20.24 -1.70 12.04
CA CYS A 199 20.04 -0.28 12.32
C CYS A 199 20.32 0.57 11.06
N GLU A 200 21.45 0.35 10.40
CA GLU A 200 21.84 1.04 9.15
C GLU A 200 20.84 0.77 8.03
N ARG A 201 20.42 -0.48 7.85
CA ARG A 201 19.39 -0.89 6.90
C ARG A 201 18.04 -0.20 7.18
N ASN A 202 17.60 -0.17 8.44
CA ASN A 202 16.36 0.46 8.85
C ASN A 202 16.35 1.96 8.55
N GLN A 203 17.48 2.63 8.80
CA GLN A 203 17.65 4.04 8.45
C GLN A 203 17.63 4.24 6.92
N ALA A 204 18.24 3.33 6.14
CA ALA A 204 18.17 3.37 4.69
C ALA A 204 16.74 3.18 4.18
N LEU A 205 15.97 2.26 4.77
CA LEU A 205 14.55 2.06 4.41
C LEU A 205 13.72 3.34 4.62
N LEU A 206 13.92 4.04 5.73
CA LEU A 206 13.22 5.31 5.98
C LEU A 206 13.63 6.39 4.96
N ARG A 207 14.93 6.51 4.66
CA ARG A 207 15.41 7.43 3.61
C ARG A 207 14.82 7.08 2.25
N ASN A 208 14.83 5.81 1.88
CA ASN A 208 14.29 5.35 0.59
C ASN A 208 12.78 5.65 0.47
N CYS A 209 12.01 5.50 1.56
CA CYS A 209 10.61 5.90 1.57
C CYS A 209 10.44 7.41 1.34
N TYR A 210 11.24 8.21 2.01
CA TYR A 210 11.21 9.67 1.84
C TYR A 210 11.55 10.08 0.41
N GLU A 211 12.66 9.55 -0.15
CA GLU A 211 13.08 9.87 -1.52
C GLU A 211 12.05 9.40 -2.55
N LEU A 212 11.49 8.17 -2.40
CA LEU A 212 10.45 7.69 -3.29
C LEU A 212 9.22 8.62 -3.29
N GLY A 213 8.81 9.11 -2.10
CA GLY A 213 7.72 10.07 -1.99
C GLY A 213 8.00 11.39 -2.70
N LYS A 214 9.22 11.90 -2.55
CA LYS A 214 9.69 13.12 -3.18
C LYS A 214 9.80 12.99 -4.69
N GLU A 215 10.40 11.92 -5.18
CA GLU A 215 10.56 11.64 -6.61
C GLU A 215 9.22 11.50 -7.30
N LEU A 216 8.30 10.74 -6.71
CA LEU A 216 6.96 10.55 -7.26
C LEU A 216 6.22 11.88 -7.43
N ALA A 217 6.28 12.75 -6.42
CA ALA A 217 5.64 14.05 -6.47
C ALA A 217 6.26 14.98 -7.52
N THR A 218 7.58 14.87 -7.77
CA THR A 218 8.33 15.73 -8.70
C THR A 218 8.16 15.27 -10.15
N ALA A 219 8.10 13.96 -10.40
CA ALA A 219 8.00 13.40 -11.75
C ALA A 219 6.73 13.84 -12.50
N GLU A 220 5.61 14.02 -11.81
CA GLU A 220 4.37 14.53 -12.41
C GLU A 220 4.40 16.03 -12.69
N THR A 221 5.12 16.80 -11.89
CA THR A 221 5.25 18.25 -12.13
C THR A 221 5.93 18.51 -13.48
N LEU A 222 6.86 17.63 -13.89
CA LEU A 222 7.53 17.70 -15.20
C LEU A 222 6.63 17.28 -16.37
N ASN A 223 5.64 16.39 -16.13
CA ASN A 223 4.72 15.94 -17.17
C ASN A 223 3.52 16.88 -17.40
N GLN A 224 3.17 17.72 -16.43
CA GLN A 224 2.10 18.73 -16.56
C GLN A 224 2.60 20.07 -17.14
N GLY A 225 3.91 20.23 -17.29
CA GLY A 225 4.56 21.42 -17.88
C GLY A 225 4.89 21.30 -19.38
N ARG A 226 4.41 20.24 -20.05
CA ARG A 226 4.50 20.02 -21.48
C ARG A 226 3.09 19.94 -22.08
#